data_212a412c1d91950c187d104aada5f506
#
_entry.id   212a412c1d91950c187d104aada5f506
#
_cell.length_a   1.000
_cell.length_b   1.000
_cell.length_c   1.000
_cell.angle_alpha   90.00
_cell.angle_beta   90.00
_cell.angle_gamma   90.00
#
_symmetry.space_group_name_H-M   'P 1'
#
loop_
_entity.id
_entity.type
_entity.pdbx_description
1 polymer ?
#
loop_
_entity_poly.entity_id
_entity_poly.type
_entity_poly.pdbx_seq_one_letter_code
_entity_poly.pdbx_strand_id
1 'polypeptide(L)'
;SDSANQRIGRAQIEQAYGQLPISLIVNLVNGVLLAGILWEVASATVLVVWLCALMGVTGARFMMLRAFRNAPQGARFRHDMWTHYFVVGACAAGFVWGAAGLLLFHPDSFPHQVFLAFVLGGMVAGAVPLLSSVERAYPCFAVPTVLPISAQMLAAGDHVHLIMGFLILVFGGAM
;
A
#
# COMPACT_ATOMS: atom_id res chain seq x y z
N SER A 1 9.43 -3.20 33.50
CA SER A 1 9.45 -2.61 32.13
C SER A 1 8.95 -3.60 31.06
N ASP A 2 9.30 -4.90 31.11
CA ASP A 2 8.90 -5.88 30.10
C ASP A 2 7.39 -6.11 29.98
N SER A 3 6.67 -6.12 31.09
CA SER A 3 5.20 -6.30 31.07
C SER A 3 4.45 -5.12 30.45
N ALA A 4 4.97 -3.91 30.58
CA ALA A 4 4.39 -2.72 29.97
C ALA A 4 4.60 -2.71 28.45
N ASN A 5 5.81 -3.03 27.99
CA ASN A 5 6.14 -3.10 26.56
C ASN A 5 5.33 -4.20 25.86
N GLN A 6 5.10 -5.34 26.51
CA GLN A 6 4.25 -6.40 25.97
C GLN A 6 2.78 -5.98 25.85
N ARG A 7 2.26 -5.20 26.79
CA ARG A 7 0.88 -4.68 26.73
C ARG A 7 0.71 -3.67 25.61
N ILE A 8 1.71 -2.78 25.41
CA ILE A 8 1.70 -1.79 24.34
C ILE A 8 1.73 -2.49 22.98
N GLY A 9 2.66 -3.45 22.76
CA GLY A 9 2.76 -4.20 21.51
C GLY A 9 1.48 -4.97 21.17
N ARG A 10 0.80 -5.52 22.18
CA ARG A 10 -0.52 -6.16 21.98
C ARG A 10 -1.58 -5.18 21.51
N ALA A 11 -1.71 -4.05 22.19
CA ALA A 11 -2.70 -3.05 21.83
C ALA A 11 -2.48 -2.53 20.40
N GLN A 12 -1.23 -2.32 20.02
CA GLN A 12 -0.86 -1.90 18.67
C GLN A 12 -1.26 -2.93 17.59
N ILE A 13 -1.00 -4.21 17.82
CA ILE A 13 -1.34 -5.28 16.89
C ILE A 13 -2.85 -5.50 16.81
N GLU A 14 -3.56 -5.46 17.93
CA GLU A 14 -5.03 -5.56 17.96
C GLU A 14 -5.66 -4.38 17.17
N GLN A 15 -5.16 -3.18 17.33
CA GLN A 15 -5.60 -2.01 16.58
C GLN A 15 -5.31 -2.18 15.07
N ALA A 16 -4.10 -2.61 14.70
CA ALA A 16 -3.70 -2.81 13.31
C ALA A 16 -4.62 -3.83 12.60
N TYR A 17 -4.85 -4.98 13.21
CA TYR A 17 -5.77 -6.00 12.66
C TYR A 17 -7.24 -5.56 12.72
N GLY A 18 -7.62 -4.70 13.66
CA GLY A 18 -8.95 -4.09 13.72
C GLY A 18 -9.25 -3.18 12.53
N GLN A 19 -8.25 -2.46 12.04
CA GLN A 19 -8.36 -1.54 10.89
C GLN A 19 -8.15 -2.22 9.54
N LEU A 20 -7.58 -3.43 9.53
CA LEU A 20 -7.26 -4.17 8.30
C LEU A 20 -8.46 -4.36 7.35
N PRO A 21 -9.71 -4.65 7.80
CA PRO A 21 -10.85 -4.78 6.89
C PRO A 21 -11.10 -3.54 6.05
N ILE A 22 -10.99 -2.36 6.63
CA ILE A 22 -11.17 -1.08 5.93
C ILE A 22 -10.07 -0.93 4.89
N SER A 23 -8.81 -1.21 5.27
CA SER A 23 -7.68 -1.18 4.34
C SER A 23 -7.89 -2.10 3.12
N LEU A 24 -8.42 -3.31 3.33
CA LEU A 24 -8.68 -4.28 2.25
C LEU A 24 -9.77 -3.77 1.29
N ILE A 25 -10.85 -3.20 1.81
CA ILE A 25 -11.93 -2.63 0.99
C ILE A 25 -11.42 -1.46 0.15
N VAL A 26 -10.72 -0.52 0.77
CA VAL A 26 -10.13 0.64 0.08
C VAL A 26 -9.17 0.19 -1.01
N ASN A 27 -8.34 -0.83 -0.72
CA ASN A 27 -7.40 -1.41 -1.67
C ASN A 27 -8.11 -1.95 -2.92
N LEU A 28 -9.21 -2.70 -2.74
CA LEU A 28 -9.99 -3.26 -3.84
C LEU A 28 -10.71 -2.17 -4.65
N VAL A 29 -11.37 -1.24 -3.97
CA VAL A 29 -12.11 -0.16 -4.63
C VAL A 29 -11.17 0.68 -5.50
N ASN A 30 -10.05 1.14 -4.93
CA ASN A 30 -9.07 1.94 -5.68
C ASN A 30 -8.44 1.14 -6.82
N GLY A 31 -8.18 -0.15 -6.63
CA GLY A 31 -7.64 -1.02 -7.68
C GLY A 31 -8.60 -1.16 -8.87
N VAL A 32 -9.87 -1.38 -8.61
CA VAL A 32 -10.91 -1.48 -9.66
C VAL A 32 -11.11 -0.13 -10.37
N LEU A 33 -11.16 0.97 -9.62
CA LEU A 33 -11.26 2.32 -10.21
C LEU A 33 -10.06 2.65 -11.10
N LEU A 34 -8.85 2.38 -10.63
CA LEU A 34 -7.63 2.60 -11.40
C LEU A 34 -7.63 1.78 -12.69
N ALA A 35 -7.96 0.50 -12.60
CA ALA A 35 -8.05 -0.37 -13.78
C ALA A 35 -9.13 0.10 -14.76
N GLY A 36 -10.30 0.53 -14.28
CA GLY A 36 -11.38 1.04 -15.12
C GLY A 36 -10.99 2.29 -15.92
N ILE A 37 -10.30 3.23 -15.27
CA ILE A 37 -9.85 4.48 -15.93
C ILE A 37 -8.72 4.22 -16.92
N LEU A 38 -7.80 3.32 -16.59
CA LEU A 38 -6.66 3.01 -17.46
C LEU A 38 -6.96 1.96 -18.52
N TRP A 39 -8.19 1.41 -18.57
CA TRP A 39 -8.57 0.33 -19.48
C TRP A 39 -8.36 0.65 -20.96
N GLU A 40 -8.61 1.90 -21.35
CA GLU A 40 -8.50 2.33 -22.74
C GLU A 40 -7.06 2.68 -23.17
N VAL A 41 -6.17 2.96 -22.23
CA VAL A 41 -4.80 3.43 -22.53
C VAL A 41 -3.72 2.42 -22.17
N ALA A 42 -3.95 1.56 -21.20
CA ALA A 42 -2.99 0.55 -20.78
C ALA A 42 -3.27 -0.81 -21.46
N SER A 43 -2.26 -1.65 -21.58
CA SER A 43 -2.42 -3.02 -22.06
C SER A 43 -3.36 -3.80 -21.15
N ALA A 44 -4.44 -4.37 -21.71
CA ALA A 44 -5.40 -5.18 -20.96
C ALA A 44 -4.73 -6.35 -20.23
N THR A 45 -3.71 -6.97 -20.84
CA THR A 45 -2.94 -8.05 -20.21
C THR A 45 -2.21 -7.56 -18.96
N VAL A 46 -1.55 -6.41 -19.04
CA VAL A 46 -0.82 -5.82 -17.90
C VAL A 46 -1.79 -5.46 -16.78
N LEU A 47 -2.93 -4.84 -17.10
CA LEU A 47 -3.97 -4.51 -16.12
C LEU A 47 -4.53 -5.74 -15.42
N VAL A 48 -4.85 -6.79 -16.17
CA VAL A 48 -5.39 -8.04 -15.60
C VAL A 48 -4.36 -8.72 -14.71
N VAL A 49 -3.11 -8.83 -15.14
CA VAL A 49 -2.03 -9.42 -14.32
C VAL A 49 -1.82 -8.62 -13.04
N TRP A 50 -1.79 -7.30 -13.14
CA TRP A 50 -1.66 -6.43 -11.97
C TRP A 50 -2.86 -6.56 -11.02
N LEU A 51 -4.09 -6.59 -11.54
CA LEU A 51 -5.30 -6.82 -10.72
C LEU A 51 -5.26 -8.19 -10.04
N CYS A 52 -4.82 -9.24 -10.73
CA CYS A 52 -4.67 -10.56 -10.13
C CYS A 52 -3.65 -10.54 -8.98
N ALA A 53 -2.52 -9.83 -9.15
CA ALA A 53 -1.54 -9.66 -8.08
C ALA A 53 -2.13 -8.89 -6.88
N LEU A 54 -2.89 -7.80 -7.16
CA LEU A 54 -3.57 -7.02 -6.13
C LEU A 54 -4.59 -7.88 -5.36
N MET A 55 -5.40 -8.66 -6.06
CA MET A 55 -6.37 -9.59 -5.46
C MET A 55 -5.68 -10.68 -4.64
N GLY A 56 -4.56 -11.22 -5.14
CA GLY A 56 -3.76 -12.23 -4.44
C GLY A 56 -3.22 -11.71 -3.10
N VAL A 57 -2.58 -10.53 -3.10
CA VAL A 57 -2.07 -9.89 -1.87
C VAL A 57 -3.21 -9.53 -0.92
N THR A 58 -4.31 -8.99 -1.44
CA THR A 58 -5.49 -8.65 -0.64
C THR A 58 -6.11 -9.88 0.00
N GLY A 59 -6.22 -10.98 -0.76
CA GLY A 59 -6.70 -12.26 -0.27
C GLY A 59 -5.80 -12.87 0.80
N ALA A 60 -4.47 -12.83 0.61
CA ALA A 60 -3.50 -13.28 1.61
C ALA A 60 -3.63 -12.49 2.93
N ARG A 61 -3.75 -11.15 2.85
CA ARG A 61 -3.97 -10.29 4.02
C ARG A 61 -5.32 -10.57 4.70
N PHE A 62 -6.36 -10.88 3.92
CA PHE A 62 -7.64 -11.32 4.47
C PHE A 62 -7.54 -12.66 5.21
N MET A 63 -6.80 -13.63 4.67
CA MET A 63 -6.55 -14.90 5.35
C MET A 63 -5.76 -14.70 6.66
N MET A 64 -4.76 -13.81 6.65
CA MET A 64 -4.03 -13.42 7.87
C MET A 64 -4.97 -12.81 8.93
N LEU A 65 -5.89 -11.94 8.52
CA LEU A 65 -6.91 -11.38 9.41
C LEU A 65 -7.79 -12.47 10.03
N ARG A 66 -8.25 -13.42 9.23
CA ARG A 66 -9.04 -14.55 9.71
C ARG A 66 -8.25 -15.44 10.67
N ALA A 67 -7.00 -15.73 10.33
CA ALA A 67 -6.10 -16.51 11.20
C ALA A 67 -5.89 -15.81 12.55
N PHE A 68 -5.65 -14.49 12.54
CA PHE A 68 -5.51 -13.69 13.77
C PHE A 68 -6.79 -13.72 14.61
N ARG A 69 -7.96 -13.54 14.01
CA ARG A 69 -9.25 -13.54 14.72
C ARG A 69 -9.59 -14.90 15.31
N ASN A 70 -9.23 -15.98 14.65
CA ASN A 70 -9.50 -17.35 15.08
C ASN A 70 -8.41 -17.92 16.02
N ALA A 71 -7.30 -17.20 16.19
CA ALA A 71 -6.22 -17.66 17.06
C ALA A 71 -6.66 -17.70 18.53
N PRO A 72 -6.37 -18.79 19.27
CA PRO A 72 -6.62 -18.86 20.71
C PRO A 72 -5.83 -17.77 21.42
N GLN A 73 -6.35 -17.33 22.60
CA GLN A 73 -5.74 -16.20 23.33
C GLN A 73 -4.24 -16.39 23.56
N GLY A 74 -3.78 -17.60 23.88
CA GLY A 74 -2.36 -17.92 24.06
C GLY A 74 -1.51 -17.69 22.81
N ALA A 75 -2.03 -17.98 21.61
CA ALA A 75 -1.32 -17.78 20.34
C ALA A 75 -1.28 -16.31 19.93
N ARG A 76 -2.27 -15.48 20.34
CA ARG A 76 -2.25 -14.03 20.15
C ARG A 76 -1.17 -13.34 20.97
N PHE A 77 -0.65 -13.99 22.03
CA PHE A 77 0.47 -13.47 22.83
C PHE A 77 1.81 -13.42 22.06
N ARG A 78 1.93 -14.12 20.93
CA ARG A 78 3.11 -14.05 20.04
C ARG A 78 3.01 -12.82 19.14
N HIS A 79 2.96 -11.63 19.75
CA HIS A 79 2.80 -10.34 19.05
C HIS A 79 3.89 -10.12 17.98
N ASP A 80 5.14 -10.56 18.21
CA ASP A 80 6.24 -10.41 17.24
C ASP A 80 5.96 -11.13 15.92
N MET A 81 5.39 -12.32 15.97
CA MET A 81 5.02 -13.09 14.78
C MET A 81 3.91 -12.39 13.98
N TRP A 82 2.87 -11.92 14.66
CA TRP A 82 1.76 -11.22 14.02
C TRP A 82 2.18 -9.85 13.46
N THR A 83 3.06 -9.15 14.16
CA THR A 83 3.69 -7.91 13.68
C THR A 83 4.46 -8.15 12.39
N HIS A 84 5.28 -9.21 12.37
CA HIS A 84 6.03 -9.57 11.17
C HIS A 84 5.13 -9.86 9.97
N TYR A 85 4.10 -10.67 10.14
CA TYR A 85 3.14 -10.95 9.07
C TYR A 85 2.39 -9.70 8.60
N PHE A 86 2.04 -8.82 9.53
CA PHE A 86 1.39 -7.55 9.18
C PHE A 86 2.30 -6.67 8.32
N VAL A 87 3.57 -6.51 8.71
CA VAL A 87 4.57 -5.73 7.97
C VAL A 87 4.85 -6.33 6.60
N VAL A 88 5.02 -7.65 6.51
CA VAL A 88 5.22 -8.35 5.23
C VAL A 88 4.01 -8.14 4.30
N GLY A 89 2.80 -8.23 4.82
CA GLY A 89 1.58 -7.97 4.06
C GLY A 89 1.46 -6.51 3.58
N ALA A 90 1.89 -5.55 4.41
CA ALA A 90 1.95 -4.14 4.03
C ALA A 90 3.00 -3.89 2.92
N CYS A 91 4.18 -4.50 3.08
CA CYS A 91 5.26 -4.42 2.10
C CYS A 91 4.84 -5.01 0.74
N ALA A 92 4.24 -6.20 0.74
CA ALA A 92 3.73 -6.83 -0.48
C ALA A 92 2.68 -5.96 -1.20
N ALA A 93 1.76 -5.34 -0.44
CA ALA A 93 0.81 -4.39 -1.01
C ALA A 93 1.50 -3.15 -1.60
N GLY A 94 2.52 -2.62 -0.92
CA GLY A 94 3.31 -1.50 -1.42
C GLY A 94 4.03 -1.82 -2.74
N PHE A 95 4.59 -3.01 -2.88
CA PHE A 95 5.20 -3.45 -4.14
C PHE A 95 4.18 -3.59 -5.28
N VAL A 96 2.99 -4.10 -5.00
CA VAL A 96 1.93 -4.21 -6.03
C VAL A 96 1.46 -2.82 -6.48
N TRP A 97 1.29 -1.87 -5.55
CA TRP A 97 0.96 -0.49 -5.90
C TRP A 97 2.11 0.24 -6.59
N GLY A 98 3.36 0.01 -6.18
CA GLY A 98 4.53 0.53 -6.86
C GLY A 98 4.68 -0.01 -8.29
N ALA A 99 4.37 -1.28 -8.49
CA ALA A 99 4.33 -1.88 -9.83
C ALA A 99 3.31 -1.17 -10.75
N ALA A 100 2.16 -0.70 -10.21
CA ALA A 100 1.25 0.14 -10.98
C ALA A 100 1.93 1.43 -11.47
N GLY A 101 2.73 2.08 -10.60
CA GLY A 101 3.50 3.27 -10.96
C GLY A 101 4.51 3.07 -12.10
N LEU A 102 5.00 1.83 -12.29
CA LEU A 102 5.89 1.48 -13.40
C LEU A 102 5.14 0.99 -14.64
N LEU A 103 4.24 0.05 -14.45
CA LEU A 103 3.62 -0.73 -15.53
C LEU A 103 2.45 0.01 -16.18
N LEU A 104 1.77 0.87 -15.44
CA LEU A 104 0.58 1.60 -15.89
C LEU A 104 0.86 3.08 -16.18
N PHE A 105 2.12 3.50 -16.06
CA PHE A 105 2.53 4.85 -16.44
C PHE A 105 2.49 4.99 -17.97
N HIS A 106 1.70 5.95 -18.46
CA HIS A 106 1.53 6.17 -19.90
C HIS A 106 2.18 7.49 -20.32
N PRO A 107 3.35 7.49 -20.98
CA PRO A 107 4.11 8.72 -21.27
C PRO A 107 3.35 9.74 -22.11
N ASP A 108 2.46 9.26 -22.99
CA ASP A 108 1.75 10.10 -23.97
C ASP A 108 0.44 10.71 -23.43
N SER A 109 0.08 10.44 -22.16
CA SER A 109 -1.19 10.91 -21.59
C SER A 109 -1.04 11.52 -20.20
N PHE A 110 -0.81 12.81 -20.17
CA PHE A 110 -0.68 13.58 -18.92
C PHE A 110 -1.87 13.41 -17.95
N PRO A 111 -3.16 13.41 -18.39
CA PRO A 111 -4.27 13.20 -17.47
C PRO A 111 -4.21 11.85 -16.73
N HIS A 112 -3.80 10.77 -17.42
CA HIS A 112 -3.68 9.44 -16.81
C HIS A 112 -2.50 9.35 -15.84
N GLN A 113 -1.41 10.07 -16.12
CA GLN A 113 -0.26 10.18 -15.21
C GLN A 113 -0.65 10.89 -13.91
N VAL A 114 -1.35 12.03 -14.03
CA VAL A 114 -1.85 12.78 -12.87
C VAL A 114 -2.82 11.93 -12.05
N PHE A 115 -3.74 11.21 -12.72
CA PHE A 115 -4.67 10.32 -12.04
C PHE A 115 -3.95 9.18 -11.31
N LEU A 116 -2.98 8.54 -11.97
CA LEU A 116 -2.18 7.49 -11.35
C LEU A 116 -1.41 8.01 -10.13
N ALA A 117 -0.77 9.17 -10.24
CA ALA A 117 -0.06 9.82 -9.14
C ALA A 117 -1.00 10.18 -7.99
N PHE A 118 -2.21 10.68 -8.30
CA PHE A 118 -3.23 11.00 -7.31
C PHE A 118 -3.70 9.76 -6.53
N VAL A 119 -3.97 8.65 -7.25
CA VAL A 119 -4.38 7.38 -6.60
C VAL A 119 -3.27 6.84 -5.71
N LEU A 120 -2.01 6.80 -6.20
CA LEU A 120 -0.88 6.32 -5.41
C LEU A 120 -0.61 7.21 -4.19
N GLY A 121 -0.64 8.52 -4.36
CA GLY A 121 -0.53 9.47 -3.26
C GLY A 121 -1.66 9.32 -2.24
N GLY A 122 -2.90 9.17 -2.71
CA GLY A 122 -4.07 8.91 -1.87
C GLY A 122 -3.97 7.59 -1.09
N MET A 123 -3.43 6.54 -1.71
CA MET A 123 -3.18 5.26 -1.03
C MET A 123 -2.15 5.40 0.08
N VAL A 124 -1.07 6.16 -0.15
CA VAL A 124 -0.03 6.42 0.86
C VAL A 124 -0.58 7.27 2.00
N ALA A 125 -1.30 8.35 1.70
CA ALA A 125 -1.94 9.19 2.71
C ALA A 125 -2.97 8.41 3.55
N GLY A 126 -3.83 7.64 2.90
CA GLY A 126 -4.81 6.79 3.57
C GLY A 126 -4.21 5.65 4.38
N ALA A 127 -2.97 5.25 4.09
CA ALA A 127 -2.26 4.22 4.84
C ALA A 127 -1.73 4.72 6.19
N VAL A 128 -1.50 6.03 6.37
CA VAL A 128 -1.00 6.61 7.63
C VAL A 128 -1.82 6.14 8.83
N PRO A 129 -3.12 6.45 8.95
CA PRO A 129 -3.90 6.04 10.12
C PRO A 129 -4.04 4.53 10.26
N LEU A 130 -3.93 3.77 9.14
CA LEU A 130 -4.13 2.33 9.12
C LEU A 130 -2.88 1.54 9.50
N LEU A 131 -1.69 2.07 9.23
CA LEU A 131 -0.41 1.39 9.44
C LEU A 131 0.44 1.99 10.56
N SER A 132 0.10 3.19 11.07
CA SER A 132 0.89 3.89 12.10
C SER A 132 0.95 3.16 13.45
N SER A 133 0.01 2.26 13.72
CA SER A 133 0.06 1.42 14.93
C SER A 133 1.25 0.46 14.96
N VAL A 134 1.87 0.17 13.82
CA VAL A 134 3.05 -0.68 13.69
C VAL A 134 4.14 0.11 12.97
N GLU A 135 5.16 0.55 13.70
CA GLU A 135 6.18 1.52 13.29
C GLU A 135 6.80 1.24 11.91
N ARG A 136 7.05 -0.03 11.57
CA ARG A 136 7.68 -0.42 10.30
C ARG A 136 6.69 -0.65 9.16
N ALA A 137 5.39 -0.75 9.43
CA ALA A 137 4.41 -1.11 8.41
C ALA A 137 4.21 0.01 7.39
N TYR A 138 4.13 1.27 7.86
CA TYR A 138 3.96 2.41 6.98
C TYR A 138 5.12 2.58 5.98
N PRO A 139 6.39 2.71 6.39
CA PRO A 139 7.48 2.87 5.43
C PRO A 139 7.63 1.66 4.50
N CYS A 140 7.38 0.44 4.97
CA CYS A 140 7.38 -0.77 4.13
C CYS A 140 6.29 -0.75 3.04
N PHE A 141 5.19 -0.04 3.26
CA PHE A 141 4.17 0.19 2.24
C PHE A 141 4.48 1.42 1.37
N ALA A 142 4.78 2.56 1.99
CA ALA A 142 4.91 3.85 1.32
C ALA A 142 6.11 3.91 0.37
N VAL A 143 7.27 3.46 0.82
CA VAL A 143 8.51 3.53 0.03
C VAL A 143 8.40 2.79 -1.31
N PRO A 144 8.03 1.50 -1.36
CA PRO A 144 7.90 0.81 -2.64
C PRO A 144 6.73 1.34 -3.49
N THR A 145 5.71 1.97 -2.89
CA THR A 145 4.60 2.59 -3.64
C THR A 145 5.03 3.88 -4.33
N VAL A 146 5.79 4.73 -3.63
CA VAL A 146 6.10 6.10 -4.08
C VAL A 146 7.30 6.15 -5.01
N LEU A 147 8.36 5.37 -4.73
CA LEU A 147 9.61 5.45 -5.48
C LEU A 147 9.45 5.21 -6.99
N PRO A 148 8.70 4.19 -7.46
CA PRO A 148 8.59 3.92 -8.88
C PRO A 148 7.92 5.06 -9.66
N ILE A 149 6.80 5.59 -9.17
CA ILE A 149 6.09 6.68 -9.85
C ILE A 149 6.92 7.98 -9.82
N SER A 150 7.61 8.26 -8.71
CA SER A 150 8.49 9.42 -8.62
C SER A 150 9.65 9.32 -9.61
N ALA A 151 10.25 8.12 -9.77
CA ALA A 151 11.30 7.89 -10.74
C ALA A 151 10.81 8.11 -12.18
N GLN A 152 9.60 7.64 -12.54
CA GLN A 152 9.00 7.87 -13.85
C GLN A 152 8.76 9.37 -14.11
N MET A 153 8.20 10.09 -13.12
CA MET A 153 7.98 11.52 -13.23
C MET A 153 9.29 12.29 -13.39
N LEU A 154 10.32 11.97 -12.60
CA LEU A 154 11.63 12.62 -12.72
C LEU A 154 12.32 12.32 -14.06
N ALA A 155 12.14 11.11 -14.60
CA ALA A 155 12.69 10.70 -15.88
C ALA A 155 12.03 11.40 -17.08
N ALA A 156 10.77 11.85 -16.96
CA ALA A 156 10.07 12.61 -17.99
C ALA A 156 10.73 13.97 -18.26
N GLY A 157 11.39 14.58 -17.27
CA GLY A 157 12.37 15.66 -17.40
C GLY A 157 11.82 17.07 -17.65
N ASP A 158 10.53 17.25 -17.87
CA ASP A 158 9.92 18.57 -17.97
C ASP A 158 9.61 19.16 -16.57
N HIS A 159 9.44 20.49 -16.51
CA HIS A 159 9.27 21.20 -15.24
C HIS A 159 8.08 20.70 -14.41
N VAL A 160 6.97 20.31 -15.03
CA VAL A 160 5.78 19.86 -14.32
C VAL A 160 6.03 18.50 -13.69
N HIS A 161 6.59 17.56 -14.44
CA HIS A 161 6.91 16.23 -13.95
C HIS A 161 7.99 16.25 -12.87
N LEU A 162 9.02 17.10 -12.99
CA LEU A 162 10.04 17.28 -11.95
C LEU A 162 9.44 17.74 -10.63
N ILE A 163 8.54 18.76 -10.69
CA ILE A 163 7.85 19.25 -9.49
C ILE A 163 6.94 18.15 -8.91
N MET A 164 6.16 17.45 -9.75
CA MET A 164 5.28 16.38 -9.30
C MET A 164 6.06 15.24 -8.64
N GLY A 165 7.15 14.76 -9.28
CA GLY A 165 7.99 13.71 -8.73
C GLY A 165 8.62 14.10 -7.39
N PHE A 166 9.10 15.34 -7.27
CA PHE A 166 9.63 15.88 -6.01
C PHE A 166 8.54 15.99 -4.93
N LEU A 167 7.35 16.50 -5.27
CA LEU A 167 6.24 16.62 -4.32
C LEU A 167 5.77 15.25 -3.80
N ILE A 168 5.72 14.23 -4.66
CA ILE A 168 5.36 12.87 -4.26
C ILE A 168 6.38 12.33 -3.25
N LEU A 169 7.68 12.54 -3.48
CA LEU A 169 8.74 12.12 -2.54
C LEU A 169 8.65 12.85 -1.21
N VAL A 170 8.49 14.17 -1.24
CA VAL A 170 8.35 14.99 -0.01
C VAL A 170 7.10 14.56 0.76
N PHE A 171 5.97 14.40 0.09
CA PHE A 171 4.72 14.00 0.71
C PHE A 171 4.80 12.59 1.33
N GLY A 172 5.35 11.63 0.58
CA GLY A 172 5.53 10.26 1.09
C GLY A 172 6.55 10.15 2.24
N GLY A 173 7.55 11.04 2.28
CA GLY A 173 8.55 11.07 3.35
C GLY A 173 8.17 11.89 4.58
N ALA A 174 7.21 12.82 4.45
CA ALA A 174 6.76 13.70 5.54
C ALA A 174 5.68 13.06 6.43
N MET A 175 5.07 11.97 6.01
CA MET A 175 4.04 11.20 6.73
C MET A 175 4.64 10.03 7.50
#